data_8c277d0b947a2f39de6e63b3da076efd
#
_entry.id   8c277d0b947a2f39de6e63b3da076efd
#
_cell.length_a   1.000
_cell.length_b   1.000
_cell.length_c   1.000
_cell.angle_alpha   90.00
_cell.angle_beta   90.00
_cell.angle_gamma   90.00
#
_symmetry.space_group_name_H-M   'P 1'
#
loop_
_entity.id
_entity.type
_entity.pdbx_description
1 polymer ?
#
loop_
_entity_poly.entity_id
_entity_poly.type
_entity_poly.pdbx_seq_one_letter_code
_entity_poly.pdbx_strand_id
1 'polypeptide(L)'
;MSEDPSQLDEHLEVGTCERCPALVASRTQIVEGVGPIDADLLFVGEGPGASEDEQGEPFVGRSGDVLDEALRDAGLARADVRITNCVRCRPPDNRDPTAEELANCRGYLETEIDRLDPTLIVTLGKVPSEHLLDRSVAITGESGDIVDIRIADASRRTLLSVHPAATLYDRSQRAGFFETIAMAAELTGAGSATGTGGDGQSRLGEF
;
A
#
# COMPACT_ATOMS: atom_id res chain seq x y z
N MET A 1 -21.58 8.18 -17.25
CA MET A 1 -21.74 6.72 -17.03
C MET A 1 -20.84 6.40 -15.84
N SER A 2 -21.42 5.98 -14.73
CA SER A 2 -20.63 5.58 -13.56
C SER A 2 -20.05 4.20 -13.86
N GLU A 3 -18.73 4.11 -14.03
CA GLU A 3 -18.08 2.81 -14.18
C GLU A 3 -18.25 2.00 -12.89
N ASP A 4 -18.64 0.77 -13.07
CA ASP A 4 -18.80 -0.20 -11.99
C ASP A 4 -17.40 -0.58 -11.48
N PRO A 5 -17.11 -0.46 -10.15
CA PRO A 5 -15.83 -0.87 -9.58
C PRO A 5 -15.44 -2.34 -9.85
N SER A 6 -16.44 -3.18 -10.16
CA SER A 6 -16.16 -4.58 -10.56
C SER A 6 -15.51 -4.71 -11.94
N GLN A 7 -15.39 -3.60 -12.70
CA GLN A 7 -14.85 -3.56 -14.05
C GLN A 7 -13.37 -3.12 -14.10
N LEU A 8 -12.59 -3.34 -13.03
CA LEU A 8 -11.14 -3.28 -13.16
C LEU A 8 -10.69 -4.31 -14.19
N ASP A 9 -9.75 -3.91 -15.03
CA ASP A 9 -9.17 -4.82 -16.02
C ASP A 9 -8.34 -5.94 -15.33
N GLU A 10 -7.71 -6.80 -16.12
CA GLU A 10 -6.88 -7.90 -15.61
C GLU A 10 -5.64 -7.40 -14.80
N HIS A 11 -5.24 -6.14 -15.02
CA HIS A 11 -4.13 -5.49 -14.30
C HIS A 11 -4.58 -4.67 -13.08
N LEU A 12 -5.86 -4.69 -12.73
CA LEU A 12 -6.46 -3.91 -11.66
C LEU A 12 -6.45 -2.39 -11.90
N GLU A 13 -6.46 -1.97 -13.15
CA GLU A 13 -6.49 -0.57 -13.55
C GLU A 13 -7.94 -0.04 -13.67
N VAL A 14 -8.13 1.23 -13.25
CA VAL A 14 -9.44 1.91 -13.33
C VAL A 14 -9.72 2.40 -14.75
N GLY A 15 -8.67 2.72 -15.52
CA GLY A 15 -8.78 3.30 -16.86
C GLY A 15 -9.31 4.73 -16.85
N THR A 16 -10.61 4.92 -16.69
CA THR A 16 -11.24 6.25 -16.64
C THR A 16 -12.23 6.34 -15.47
N CYS A 17 -12.27 7.48 -14.79
CA CYS A 17 -13.22 7.73 -13.70
C CYS A 17 -13.49 9.23 -13.56
N GLU A 18 -14.76 9.63 -13.47
CA GLU A 18 -15.20 11.03 -13.32
C GLU A 18 -16.07 11.25 -12.08
N ARG A 19 -16.02 10.35 -11.09
CA ARG A 19 -16.92 10.39 -9.91
C ARG A 19 -16.68 11.56 -8.98
N CYS A 20 -15.44 12.10 -8.95
CA CYS A 20 -15.01 13.14 -8.03
C CYS A 20 -14.60 14.40 -8.81
N PRO A 21 -15.50 15.38 -9.08
CA PRO A 21 -15.20 16.54 -9.93
C PRO A 21 -13.97 17.33 -9.48
N ALA A 22 -13.77 17.51 -8.16
CA ALA A 22 -12.63 18.22 -7.61
C ALA A 22 -11.30 17.48 -7.88
N LEU A 23 -11.30 16.14 -7.77
CA LEU A 23 -10.12 15.33 -8.06
C LEU A 23 -9.84 15.27 -9.57
N VAL A 24 -10.89 15.18 -10.40
CA VAL A 24 -10.75 15.21 -11.86
C VAL A 24 -10.15 16.53 -12.33
N ALA A 25 -10.54 17.64 -11.72
CA ALA A 25 -9.98 18.96 -12.05
C ALA A 25 -8.54 19.17 -11.53
N SER A 26 -8.12 18.41 -10.52
CA SER A 26 -6.81 18.55 -9.87
C SER A 26 -5.75 17.59 -10.43
N ARG A 27 -6.16 16.35 -10.75
CA ARG A 27 -5.22 15.32 -11.21
C ARG A 27 -4.69 15.57 -12.61
N THR A 28 -3.47 15.15 -12.88
CA THR A 28 -2.92 14.99 -14.22
C THR A 28 -3.32 13.62 -14.80
N GLN A 29 -3.31 12.60 -13.96
CA GLN A 29 -3.66 11.23 -14.34
C GLN A 29 -4.25 10.46 -13.13
N ILE A 30 -4.79 9.27 -13.39
CA ILE A 30 -5.13 8.31 -12.34
C ILE A 30 -3.82 7.60 -11.95
N VAL A 31 -3.55 7.52 -10.65
CA VAL A 31 -2.38 6.81 -10.10
C VAL A 31 -2.84 5.43 -9.66
N GLU A 32 -2.53 4.45 -10.47
CA GLU A 32 -2.92 3.06 -10.22
C GLU A 32 -2.02 2.40 -9.16
N GLY A 33 -2.48 1.28 -8.60
CA GLY A 33 -1.64 0.44 -7.76
C GLY A 33 -0.51 -0.20 -8.59
N VAL A 34 0.66 -0.38 -7.98
CA VAL A 34 1.84 -1.00 -8.62
C VAL A 34 2.32 -2.21 -7.85
N GLY A 35 3.01 -3.11 -8.54
CA GLY A 35 3.51 -4.38 -8.00
C GLY A 35 2.68 -5.58 -8.44
N PRO A 36 3.09 -6.82 -8.06
CA PRO A 36 2.42 -8.04 -8.49
C PRO A 36 0.95 -8.09 -8.08
N ILE A 37 0.11 -8.67 -8.94
CA ILE A 37 -1.33 -8.84 -8.68
C ILE A 37 -1.64 -10.06 -7.80
N ASP A 38 -0.64 -10.81 -7.43
CA ASP A 38 -0.64 -11.98 -6.54
C ASP A 38 0.30 -11.79 -5.33
N ALA A 39 0.62 -10.53 -4.99
CA ALA A 39 1.48 -10.22 -3.86
C ALA A 39 0.80 -10.57 -2.52
N ASP A 40 1.53 -11.26 -1.64
CA ASP A 40 1.08 -11.56 -0.28
C ASP A 40 0.95 -10.32 0.62
N LEU A 41 1.63 -9.24 0.27
CA LEU A 41 1.72 -8.01 1.06
C LEU A 41 1.22 -6.81 0.26
N LEU A 42 0.14 -6.18 0.76
CA LEU A 42 -0.45 -4.99 0.18
C LEU A 42 -0.27 -3.78 1.08
N PHE A 43 0.34 -2.72 0.58
CA PHE A 43 0.41 -1.41 1.22
C PHE A 43 -0.68 -0.49 0.70
N VAL A 44 -1.43 0.12 1.62
CA VAL A 44 -2.51 1.07 1.30
C VAL A 44 -2.20 2.43 1.90
N GLY A 45 -1.95 3.41 1.05
CA GLY A 45 -1.79 4.81 1.41
C GLY A 45 -3.10 5.60 1.33
N GLU A 46 -2.99 6.91 1.51
CA GLU A 46 -4.12 7.83 1.50
C GLU A 46 -4.53 8.20 0.08
N GLY A 47 -3.63 8.78 -0.67
CA GLY A 47 -3.84 9.29 -2.02
C GLY A 47 -2.56 9.84 -2.64
N PRO A 48 -2.55 10.10 -3.96
CA PRO A 48 -1.37 10.64 -4.65
C PRO A 48 -1.05 12.07 -4.23
N GLY A 49 0.23 12.36 -4.04
CA GLY A 49 0.79 13.71 -4.00
C GLY A 49 1.17 14.21 -5.39
N ALA A 50 1.91 15.33 -5.45
CA ALA A 50 2.31 15.95 -6.72
C ALA A 50 3.27 15.06 -7.54
N SER A 51 4.23 14.41 -6.89
CA SER A 51 5.20 13.54 -7.58
C SER A 51 4.53 12.30 -8.14
N GLU A 52 3.60 11.72 -7.38
CA GLU A 52 2.83 10.55 -7.78
C GLU A 52 1.90 10.85 -8.95
N ASP A 53 1.22 12.01 -8.92
CA ASP A 53 0.36 12.47 -10.01
C ASP A 53 1.13 12.75 -11.30
N GLU A 54 2.37 13.24 -11.19
CA GLU A 54 3.26 13.48 -12.34
C GLU A 54 3.80 12.16 -12.93
N GLN A 55 4.20 11.21 -12.09
CA GLN A 55 4.88 9.98 -12.52
C GLN A 55 3.90 8.82 -12.77
N GLY A 56 2.69 8.87 -12.22
CA GLY A 56 1.68 7.83 -12.37
C GLY A 56 1.87 6.63 -11.43
N GLU A 57 2.76 6.71 -10.45
CA GLU A 57 3.05 5.63 -9.51
C GLU A 57 2.87 6.08 -8.05
N PRO A 58 2.32 5.24 -7.15
CA PRO A 58 2.18 5.57 -5.74
C PRO A 58 3.53 5.58 -5.02
N PHE A 59 3.70 6.47 -4.05
CA PHE A 59 4.89 6.55 -3.20
C PHE A 59 6.21 6.70 -3.98
N VAL A 60 6.29 7.64 -4.91
CA VAL A 60 7.53 8.00 -5.65
C VAL A 60 8.17 9.30 -5.17
N GLY A 61 7.54 10.02 -4.24
CA GLY A 61 8.10 11.19 -3.59
C GLY A 61 8.92 10.84 -2.34
N ARG A 62 9.27 11.86 -1.53
CA ARG A 62 10.09 11.71 -0.32
C ARG A 62 9.57 10.69 0.70
N SER A 63 8.25 10.51 0.79
CA SER A 63 7.63 9.46 1.62
C SER A 63 7.85 8.07 1.02
N GLY A 64 7.89 7.98 -0.30
CA GLY A 64 8.23 6.76 -1.03
C GLY A 64 9.68 6.33 -0.80
N ASP A 65 10.63 7.28 -0.80
CA ASP A 65 12.04 6.99 -0.47
C ASP A 65 12.18 6.31 0.92
N VAL A 66 11.39 6.78 1.90
CA VAL A 66 11.36 6.19 3.26
C VAL A 66 10.76 4.78 3.25
N LEU A 67 9.67 4.57 2.49
CA LEU A 67 9.06 3.25 2.34
C LEU A 67 10.05 2.28 1.68
N ASP A 68 10.72 2.69 0.61
CA ASP A 68 11.69 1.89 -0.11
C ASP A 68 12.90 1.52 0.76
N GLU A 69 13.33 2.43 1.64
CA GLU A 69 14.39 2.15 2.60
C GLU A 69 13.92 1.11 3.64
N ALA A 70 12.70 1.26 4.17
CA ALA A 70 12.16 0.31 5.15
C ALA A 70 11.91 -1.08 4.52
N LEU A 71 11.43 -1.15 3.29
CA LEU A 71 11.28 -2.41 2.54
C LEU A 71 12.64 -3.09 2.38
N ARG A 72 13.67 -2.36 1.95
CA ARG A 72 15.03 -2.88 1.76
C ARG A 72 15.64 -3.40 3.07
N ASP A 73 15.43 -2.66 4.18
CA ASP A 73 15.87 -3.10 5.51
C ASP A 73 15.17 -4.39 5.96
N ALA A 74 13.91 -4.58 5.57
CA ALA A 74 13.13 -5.79 5.80
C ALA A 74 13.43 -6.93 4.81
N GLY A 75 14.39 -6.75 3.88
CA GLY A 75 14.76 -7.74 2.87
C GLY A 75 13.81 -7.83 1.69
N LEU A 76 12.99 -6.80 1.47
CA LEU A 76 12.01 -6.71 0.38
C LEU A 76 12.42 -5.67 -0.68
N ALA A 77 11.98 -5.87 -1.91
CA ALA A 77 11.95 -4.86 -2.96
C ALA A 77 10.51 -4.39 -3.24
N ARG A 78 10.35 -3.25 -3.91
CA ARG A 78 9.02 -2.81 -4.38
C ARG A 78 8.34 -3.83 -5.29
N ALA A 79 9.13 -4.60 -6.04
CA ALA A 79 8.63 -5.64 -6.93
C ALA A 79 8.07 -6.88 -6.20
N ASP A 80 8.29 -7.00 -4.90
CA ASP A 80 7.80 -8.12 -4.09
C ASP A 80 6.44 -7.81 -3.43
N VAL A 81 5.97 -6.56 -3.51
CA VAL A 81 4.80 -6.08 -2.79
C VAL A 81 3.86 -5.31 -3.70
N ARG A 82 2.57 -5.28 -3.39
CA ARG A 82 1.60 -4.38 -4.03
C ARG A 82 1.48 -3.09 -3.22
N ILE A 83 1.44 -1.93 -3.90
CA ILE A 83 1.30 -0.62 -3.28
C ILE A 83 0.17 0.13 -3.97
N THR A 84 -0.79 0.62 -3.21
CA THR A 84 -1.94 1.39 -3.71
C THR A 84 -2.36 2.48 -2.73
N ASN A 85 -3.44 3.21 -3.04
CA ASN A 85 -4.00 4.27 -2.20
C ASN A 85 -5.53 4.13 -2.06
N CYS A 86 -6.09 4.73 -1.01
CA CYS A 86 -7.55 4.84 -0.82
C CYS A 86 -8.23 5.62 -1.96
N VAL A 87 -7.60 6.70 -2.42
CA VAL A 87 -8.02 7.41 -3.63
C VAL A 87 -6.91 7.39 -4.67
N ARG A 88 -7.29 7.23 -5.95
CA ARG A 88 -6.33 7.12 -7.06
C ARG A 88 -6.07 8.43 -7.78
N CYS A 89 -6.63 9.51 -7.29
CA CYS A 89 -6.52 10.83 -7.89
C CYS A 89 -6.02 11.84 -6.86
N ARG A 90 -5.10 12.71 -7.28
CA ARG A 90 -4.52 13.75 -6.43
C ARG A 90 -5.58 14.76 -5.99
N PRO A 91 -5.78 14.98 -4.67
CA PRO A 91 -6.63 16.05 -4.18
C PRO A 91 -6.02 17.44 -4.44
N PRO A 92 -6.84 18.50 -4.62
CA PRO A 92 -6.38 19.87 -4.73
C PRO A 92 -5.46 20.25 -3.55
N ASP A 93 -4.35 20.90 -3.83
CA ASP A 93 -3.35 21.37 -2.84
C ASP A 93 -2.79 20.26 -1.92
N ASN A 94 -2.89 18.99 -2.33
CA ASN A 94 -2.53 17.81 -1.55
C ASN A 94 -3.24 17.75 -0.18
N ARG A 95 -4.49 18.24 -0.09
CA ARG A 95 -5.31 18.07 1.11
C ARG A 95 -5.70 16.61 1.30
N ASP A 96 -6.12 16.25 2.49
CA ASP A 96 -6.73 14.94 2.74
C ASP A 96 -7.97 14.75 1.83
N PRO A 97 -8.23 13.54 1.34
CA PRO A 97 -9.47 13.21 0.63
C PRO A 97 -10.69 13.45 1.52
N THR A 98 -11.76 13.95 0.94
CA THR A 98 -13.04 14.04 1.64
C THR A 98 -13.67 12.66 1.84
N ALA A 99 -14.62 12.57 2.80
CA ALA A 99 -15.38 11.33 3.01
C ALA A 99 -16.12 10.85 1.75
N GLU A 100 -16.61 11.79 0.93
CA GLU A 100 -17.27 11.48 -0.34
C GLU A 100 -16.26 10.93 -1.36
N GLU A 101 -15.07 11.51 -1.49
CA GLU A 101 -14.01 11.05 -2.39
C GLU A 101 -13.52 9.65 -2.00
N LEU A 102 -13.35 9.40 -0.70
CA LEU A 102 -13.02 8.07 -0.17
C LEU A 102 -14.12 7.07 -0.49
N ALA A 103 -15.40 7.41 -0.25
CA ALA A 103 -16.55 6.55 -0.55
C ALA A 103 -16.65 6.24 -2.05
N ASN A 104 -16.46 7.25 -2.92
CA ASN A 104 -16.50 7.07 -4.37
C ASN A 104 -15.37 6.15 -4.90
N CYS A 105 -14.22 6.13 -4.24
CA CYS A 105 -13.07 5.33 -4.65
C CYS A 105 -13.01 3.95 -3.98
N ARG A 106 -13.75 3.76 -2.86
CA ARG A 106 -13.70 2.57 -2.02
C ARG A 106 -13.93 1.27 -2.79
N GLY A 107 -14.89 1.25 -3.70
CA GLY A 107 -15.21 0.05 -4.48
C GLY A 107 -14.04 -0.43 -5.34
N TYR A 108 -13.20 0.46 -5.86
CA TYR A 108 -11.99 0.08 -6.59
C TYR A 108 -10.96 -0.56 -5.66
N LEU A 109 -10.75 0.02 -4.46
CA LEU A 109 -9.83 -0.53 -3.46
C LEU A 109 -10.31 -1.90 -2.97
N GLU A 110 -11.59 -2.06 -2.68
CA GLU A 110 -12.16 -3.34 -2.24
C GLU A 110 -12.04 -4.41 -3.32
N THR A 111 -12.29 -4.07 -4.59
CA THR A 111 -12.10 -4.98 -5.71
C THR A 111 -10.63 -5.37 -5.89
N GLU A 112 -9.70 -4.43 -5.73
CA GLU A 112 -8.27 -4.70 -5.78
C GLU A 112 -7.87 -5.66 -4.65
N ILE A 113 -8.31 -5.41 -3.42
CA ILE A 113 -8.04 -6.28 -2.26
C ILE A 113 -8.63 -7.67 -2.45
N ASP A 114 -9.86 -7.76 -2.97
CA ASP A 114 -10.54 -9.05 -3.18
C ASP A 114 -9.84 -9.90 -4.24
N ARG A 115 -9.43 -9.29 -5.36
CA ARG A 115 -8.72 -9.98 -6.44
C ARG A 115 -7.30 -10.37 -6.08
N LEU A 116 -6.61 -9.51 -5.31
CA LEU A 116 -5.25 -9.75 -4.85
C LEU A 116 -5.21 -10.86 -3.78
N ASP A 117 -6.23 -10.92 -2.93
CA ASP A 117 -6.35 -11.84 -1.78
C ASP A 117 -5.08 -11.85 -0.88
N PRO A 118 -4.59 -10.69 -0.44
CA PRO A 118 -3.29 -10.61 0.22
C PRO A 118 -3.32 -11.29 1.60
N THR A 119 -2.20 -11.90 1.97
CA THR A 119 -1.99 -12.47 3.31
C THR A 119 -2.02 -11.38 4.40
N LEU A 120 -1.54 -10.17 4.07
CA LEU A 120 -1.52 -9.04 4.98
C LEU A 120 -1.71 -7.72 4.24
N ILE A 121 -2.59 -6.85 4.77
CA ILE A 121 -2.71 -5.46 4.39
C ILE A 121 -1.93 -4.61 5.39
N VAL A 122 -1.15 -3.63 4.93
CA VAL A 122 -0.51 -2.61 5.77
C VAL A 122 -1.09 -1.24 5.43
N THR A 123 -1.74 -0.60 6.39
CA THR A 123 -2.22 0.77 6.19
C THR A 123 -1.12 1.77 6.53
N LEU A 124 -0.84 2.70 5.62
CA LEU A 124 0.20 3.72 5.77
C LEU A 124 -0.41 5.06 6.18
N GLY A 125 -0.69 5.23 7.48
CA GLY A 125 -1.21 6.47 8.03
C GLY A 125 -2.65 6.36 8.56
N LYS A 126 -3.12 7.49 9.11
CA LYS A 126 -4.42 7.58 9.77
C LYS A 126 -5.59 7.37 8.80
N VAL A 127 -5.59 8.07 7.67
CA VAL A 127 -6.71 8.04 6.71
C VAL A 127 -6.98 6.64 6.17
N PRO A 128 -6.00 5.87 5.64
CA PRO A 128 -6.26 4.50 5.19
C PRO A 128 -6.69 3.58 6.33
N SER A 129 -6.14 3.76 7.55
CA SER A 129 -6.54 2.98 8.71
C SER A 129 -8.01 3.23 9.08
N GLU A 130 -8.41 4.49 9.23
CA GLU A 130 -9.81 4.84 9.55
C GLU A 130 -10.78 4.43 8.44
N HIS A 131 -10.35 4.58 7.18
CA HIS A 131 -11.17 4.23 6.02
C HIS A 131 -11.44 2.72 5.91
N LEU A 132 -10.45 1.87 6.18
CA LEU A 132 -10.62 0.42 6.11
C LEU A 132 -11.25 -0.17 7.37
N LEU A 133 -11.01 0.43 8.54
CA LEU A 133 -11.53 -0.05 9.82
C LEU A 133 -12.93 0.48 10.16
N ASP A 134 -13.43 1.48 9.44
CA ASP A 134 -14.69 2.17 9.72
C ASP A 134 -14.79 2.70 11.17
N ARG A 135 -13.66 3.11 11.76
CA ARG A 135 -13.57 3.72 13.10
C ARG A 135 -12.42 4.72 13.18
N SER A 136 -12.48 5.58 14.18
CA SER A 136 -11.34 6.45 14.50
C SER A 136 -10.15 5.62 14.99
N VAL A 137 -8.93 6.04 14.58
CA VAL A 137 -7.67 5.37 14.90
C VAL A 137 -6.68 6.38 15.47
N ALA A 138 -6.15 6.09 16.66
CA ALA A 138 -5.04 6.83 17.26
C ALA A 138 -3.71 6.30 16.70
N ILE A 139 -3.45 6.58 15.41
CA ILE A 139 -2.41 5.89 14.61
C ILE A 139 -1.03 5.84 15.25
N THR A 140 -0.63 6.86 16.01
CA THR A 140 0.67 6.87 16.72
C THR A 140 0.71 5.85 17.87
N GLY A 141 -0.43 5.59 18.50
CA GLY A 141 -0.55 4.63 19.61
C GLY A 141 -0.92 3.22 19.17
N GLU A 142 -1.52 3.09 18.00
CA GLU A 142 -1.98 1.80 17.44
C GLU A 142 -1.05 1.28 16.32
N SER A 143 0.04 1.99 16.01
CA SER A 143 1.03 1.53 15.02
C SER A 143 1.70 0.24 15.50
N GLY A 144 1.70 -0.79 14.65
CA GLY A 144 2.17 -2.13 14.98
C GLY A 144 1.03 -3.08 15.42
N ASP A 145 -0.19 -2.58 15.66
CA ASP A 145 -1.33 -3.43 15.98
C ASP A 145 -1.83 -4.16 14.73
N ILE A 146 -2.19 -5.44 14.92
CA ILE A 146 -2.83 -6.25 13.89
C ILE A 146 -4.31 -6.37 14.24
N VAL A 147 -5.16 -6.06 13.27
CA VAL A 147 -6.61 -6.13 13.40
C VAL A 147 -7.20 -6.89 12.22
N ASP A 148 -8.27 -7.62 12.47
CA ASP A 148 -9.06 -8.23 11.40
C ASP A 148 -10.15 -7.26 10.96
N ILE A 149 -10.20 -6.99 9.65
CA ILE A 149 -11.26 -6.18 9.03
C ILE A 149 -12.08 -7.04 8.08
N ARG A 150 -13.32 -6.61 7.81
CA ARG A 150 -14.16 -7.27 6.83
C ARG A 150 -14.22 -6.44 5.55
N ILE A 151 -13.72 -7.02 4.46
CA ILE A 151 -13.81 -6.43 3.12
C ILE A 151 -14.56 -7.40 2.23
N ALA A 152 -15.62 -6.91 1.59
CA ALA A 152 -16.59 -7.75 0.90
C ALA A 152 -17.08 -8.86 1.84
N ASP A 153 -16.89 -10.11 1.49
CA ASP A 153 -17.34 -11.27 2.31
C ASP A 153 -16.20 -11.97 3.06
N ALA A 154 -14.96 -11.44 2.99
CA ALA A 154 -13.79 -12.05 3.60
C ALA A 154 -13.23 -11.25 4.79
N SER A 155 -12.66 -11.95 5.77
CA SER A 155 -11.84 -11.35 6.81
C SER A 155 -10.43 -11.13 6.29
N ARG A 156 -9.88 -9.93 6.51
CA ARG A 156 -8.53 -9.54 6.06
C ARG A 156 -7.70 -9.08 7.25
N ARG A 157 -6.53 -9.67 7.42
CA ARG A 157 -5.57 -9.21 8.43
C ARG A 157 -4.98 -7.88 8.00
N THR A 158 -4.98 -6.92 8.92
CA THR A 158 -4.51 -5.56 8.63
C THR A 158 -3.57 -5.11 9.73
N LEU A 159 -2.36 -4.70 9.36
CA LEU A 159 -1.35 -4.13 10.23
C LEU A 159 -1.40 -2.61 10.10
N LEU A 160 -1.54 -1.91 11.22
CA LEU A 160 -1.60 -0.46 11.27
C LEU A 160 -0.19 0.13 11.32
N SER A 161 0.07 1.15 10.52
CA SER A 161 1.35 1.85 10.50
C SER A 161 1.16 3.35 10.42
N VAL A 162 2.07 4.11 11.01
CA VAL A 162 2.17 5.54 10.73
C VAL A 162 2.52 5.77 9.26
N HIS A 163 2.18 6.95 8.74
CA HIS A 163 2.57 7.30 7.37
C HIS A 163 4.09 7.51 7.28
N PRO A 164 4.78 7.02 6.24
CA PRO A 164 6.23 7.20 6.12
C PRO A 164 6.66 8.68 6.14
N ALA A 165 5.85 9.61 5.64
CA ALA A 165 6.12 11.05 5.74
C ALA A 165 6.23 11.55 7.20
N ALA A 166 5.54 10.92 8.16
CA ALA A 166 5.62 11.32 9.57
C ALA A 166 7.07 11.22 10.10
N THR A 167 7.83 10.24 9.63
CA THR A 167 9.23 10.03 10.01
C THR A 167 10.17 11.13 9.51
N LEU A 168 9.76 11.90 8.50
CA LEU A 168 10.52 13.04 7.96
C LEU A 168 10.44 14.26 8.88
N TYR A 169 9.34 14.39 9.61
CA TYR A 169 9.07 15.50 10.53
C TYR A 169 9.38 15.14 11.99
N ASP A 170 9.13 13.88 12.35
CA ASP A 170 9.39 13.34 13.69
C ASP A 170 10.25 12.07 13.61
N ARG A 171 11.55 12.24 13.82
CA ARG A 171 12.52 11.14 13.77
C ARG A 171 12.29 10.06 14.82
N SER A 172 11.56 10.35 15.89
CA SER A 172 11.25 9.36 16.93
C SER A 172 10.33 8.25 16.41
N GLN A 173 9.53 8.53 15.36
CA GLN A 173 8.63 7.55 14.75
C GLN A 173 9.33 6.62 13.75
N ARG A 174 10.58 6.94 13.36
CA ARG A 174 11.28 6.18 12.31
C ARG A 174 11.53 4.73 12.72
N ALA A 175 12.04 4.50 13.92
CA ALA A 175 12.32 3.15 14.37
C ALA A 175 11.06 2.29 14.39
N GLY A 176 9.96 2.78 14.97
CA GLY A 176 8.69 2.07 15.00
C GLY A 176 8.10 1.81 13.62
N PHE A 177 8.26 2.75 12.67
CA PHE A 177 7.85 2.53 11.28
C PHE A 177 8.63 1.37 10.65
N PHE A 178 9.96 1.36 10.76
CA PHE A 178 10.82 0.31 10.22
C PHE A 178 10.53 -1.06 10.86
N GLU A 179 10.33 -1.10 12.19
CA GLU A 179 9.91 -2.31 12.91
C GLU A 179 8.55 -2.84 12.40
N THR A 180 7.60 -1.95 12.12
CA THR A 180 6.30 -2.34 11.57
C THR A 180 6.44 -2.94 10.17
N ILE A 181 7.29 -2.39 9.30
CA ILE A 181 7.54 -2.96 7.96
C ILE A 181 8.27 -4.31 8.05
N ALA A 182 9.26 -4.45 8.95
CA ALA A 182 9.93 -5.72 9.20
C ALA A 182 8.96 -6.80 9.71
N MET A 183 8.05 -6.44 10.62
CA MET A 183 6.97 -7.32 11.08
C MET A 183 6.06 -7.77 9.92
N ALA A 184 5.72 -6.87 8.99
CA ALA A 184 4.93 -7.22 7.82
C ALA A 184 5.64 -8.27 6.93
N ALA A 185 6.94 -8.11 6.70
CA ALA A 185 7.75 -9.06 5.95
C ALA A 185 7.83 -10.43 6.63
N GLU A 186 7.99 -10.48 7.94
CA GLU A 186 8.01 -11.73 8.72
C GLU A 186 6.66 -12.46 8.68
N LEU A 187 5.55 -11.74 8.82
CA LEU A 187 4.19 -12.31 8.85
C LEU A 187 3.77 -12.92 7.52
N THR A 188 4.30 -12.44 6.41
CA THR A 188 4.02 -12.97 5.07
C THR A 188 5.08 -13.97 4.60
N GLY A 189 6.24 -14.05 5.27
CA GLY A 189 7.37 -14.85 4.82
C GLY A 189 8.06 -14.31 3.57
N ALA A 190 7.66 -13.12 3.10
CA ALA A 190 8.16 -12.52 1.86
C ALA A 190 9.66 -12.20 1.90
N GLY A 191 10.22 -11.90 3.09
CA GLY A 191 11.66 -11.63 3.27
C GLY A 191 12.58 -12.86 3.26
N SER A 192 12.03 -14.08 3.18
CA SER A 192 12.81 -15.33 3.30
C SER A 192 13.31 -15.90 1.97
N ALA A 193 12.96 -15.31 0.84
CA ALA A 193 13.21 -15.90 -0.49
C ALA A 193 14.61 -15.65 -1.08
N THR A 194 15.51 -14.91 -0.41
CA THR A 194 16.84 -14.55 -0.98
C THR A 194 18.00 -15.36 -0.43
N GLY A 195 17.79 -16.59 0.05
CA GLY A 195 18.83 -17.36 0.76
C GLY A 195 19.02 -18.84 0.37
N THR A 196 18.78 -19.27 -0.89
CA THR A 196 19.15 -20.64 -1.30
C THR A 196 19.60 -20.71 -2.77
N GLY A 197 20.85 -20.38 -3.00
CA GLY A 197 21.54 -20.57 -4.28
C GLY A 197 23.04 -20.72 -4.10
N GLY A 198 23.46 -21.75 -3.37
CA GLY A 198 24.87 -22.03 -3.14
C GLY A 198 25.11 -23.54 -2.98
N ASP A 199 24.77 -24.33 -4.02
CA ASP A 199 25.23 -25.71 -4.09
C ASP A 199 26.72 -25.74 -4.35
N GLY A 200 27.46 -25.85 -3.27
CA GLY A 200 28.86 -26.31 -3.25
C GLY A 200 28.94 -27.81 -3.54
N GLN A 201 28.87 -28.21 -4.78
CA GLN A 201 29.16 -29.59 -5.18
C GLN A 201 30.67 -29.84 -5.15
N SER A 202 31.17 -30.25 -3.98
CA SER A 202 32.50 -30.78 -3.83
C SER A 202 32.58 -32.16 -4.47
N ARG A 203 33.12 -32.26 -5.67
CA ARG A 203 33.55 -33.53 -6.27
C ARG A 203 34.88 -33.94 -5.62
N LEU A 204 34.81 -34.93 -4.78
CA LEU A 204 35.98 -35.79 -4.46
C LEU A 204 36.24 -36.63 -5.74
N GLY A 205 37.35 -36.38 -6.39
CA GLY A 205 37.97 -37.24 -7.40
C GLY A 205 39.08 -38.04 -6.76
N GLU A 206 38.92 -39.34 -6.86
CA GLU A 206 39.97 -40.33 -6.57
C GLU A 206 41.15 -40.17 -7.52
N PHE A 207 42.35 -40.16 -6.99
CA PHE A 207 43.48 -41.07 -7.25
C PHE A 207 44.69 -40.66 -6.38
#